data_cf7ddf6898049a49464740997a2911cf
#
_entry.id   cf7ddf6898049a49464740997a2911cf
#
_cell.length_a   1.000
_cell.length_b   1.000
_cell.length_c   1.000
_cell.angle_alpha   90.00
_cell.angle_beta   90.00
_cell.angle_gamma   90.00
#
_symmetry.space_group_name_H-M   'P 1'
#
loop_
_entity.id
_entity.type
_entity.pdbx_description
1 polymer ?
#
loop_
_entity_poly.entity_id
_entity_poly.type
_entity_poly.pdbx_seq_one_letter_code
_entity_poly.pdbx_strand_id
1 'polypeptide(L)'
;MPQETEQFCRDVNRMSAYLALDDFGGSGPGPEVLSGLDVIALLGNQVIATLKAACELMRRSLGATLVLSGGAGHSTPLLYDNLRLSSYGGLVRQGLVRETMAEAEMYTAVAQAAFHIPAGSILIESRSRNSAENARFSLQILKDANRRQRTILVLQDPTMQRRSMITWAREAEIAGSDARVLSHAVFVPAVEPGLDGMPRFPAGQVQGTWTMERFLALILGEVRRLRDDENGYGPRGRSFLPHVEIPEPVIESYKRVLASRLNAVAVR
;
A
#
# COMPACT_ATOMS: atom_id res chain seq x y z
N MET A 1 3.19 -10.24 31.73
CA MET A 1 4.07 -9.53 30.79
C MET A 1 4.42 -10.33 29.53
N PRO A 2 5.16 -11.48 29.52
CA PRO A 2 5.43 -12.18 28.25
C PRO A 2 4.18 -12.63 27.50
N GLN A 3 3.20 -13.21 28.19
CA GLN A 3 1.94 -13.64 27.59
C GLN A 3 1.09 -12.50 27.03
N GLU A 4 1.12 -11.32 27.65
CA GLU A 4 0.43 -10.12 27.17
C GLU A 4 1.02 -9.63 25.84
N THR A 5 2.34 -9.56 25.75
CA THR A 5 3.02 -9.16 24.51
C THR A 5 2.82 -10.16 23.38
N GLU A 6 2.86 -11.47 23.70
CA GLU A 6 2.55 -12.51 22.70
C GLU A 6 1.11 -12.38 22.16
N GLN A 7 0.13 -12.15 23.05
CA GLN A 7 -1.25 -11.97 22.63
C GLN A 7 -1.40 -10.70 21.78
N PHE A 8 -0.76 -9.62 22.21
CA PHE A 8 -0.73 -8.36 21.47
C PHE A 8 -0.16 -8.57 20.05
N CYS A 9 0.99 -9.24 19.92
CA CYS A 9 1.59 -9.53 18.62
C CYS A 9 0.70 -10.41 17.76
N ARG A 10 0.04 -11.44 18.32
CA ARG A 10 -0.94 -12.27 17.59
C ARG A 10 -2.10 -11.44 17.05
N ASP A 11 -2.62 -10.51 17.85
CA ASP A 11 -3.74 -9.65 17.45
C ASP A 11 -3.32 -8.64 16.36
N VAL A 12 -2.14 -8.03 16.50
CA VAL A 12 -1.56 -7.15 15.49
C VAL A 12 -1.36 -7.91 14.17
N ASN A 13 -0.76 -9.11 14.22
CA ASN A 13 -0.50 -9.92 13.03
C ASN A 13 -1.79 -10.37 12.33
N ARG A 14 -2.86 -10.65 13.07
CA ARG A 14 -4.17 -10.98 12.50
C ARG A 14 -4.76 -9.81 11.73
N MET A 15 -4.71 -8.60 12.28
CA MET A 15 -5.17 -7.39 11.59
C MET A 15 -4.31 -7.11 10.36
N SER A 16 -3.00 -7.24 10.48
CA SER A 16 -2.05 -7.04 9.39
C SER A 16 -2.30 -8.00 8.23
N ALA A 17 -2.49 -9.29 8.50
CA ALA A 17 -2.81 -10.29 7.49
C ALA A 17 -4.17 -10.01 6.81
N TYR A 18 -5.16 -9.51 7.55
CA TYR A 18 -6.44 -9.10 6.97
C TYR A 18 -6.28 -7.90 6.05
N LEU A 19 -5.47 -6.89 6.41
CA LEU A 19 -5.29 -5.67 5.62
C LEU A 19 -4.44 -5.88 4.37
N ALA A 20 -3.44 -6.77 4.43
CA ALA A 20 -2.55 -7.11 3.34
C ALA A 20 -3.25 -8.05 2.32
N LEU A 21 -4.31 -7.54 1.67
CA LEU A 21 -5.08 -8.31 0.68
C LEU A 21 -4.21 -8.69 -0.51
N ASP A 22 -4.09 -10.00 -0.76
CA ASP A 22 -3.30 -10.54 -1.86
C ASP A 22 -4.06 -11.66 -2.58
N ASP A 23 -4.25 -11.52 -3.89
CA ASP A 23 -4.96 -12.49 -4.72
C ASP A 23 -4.08 -13.69 -5.12
N PHE A 24 -2.80 -13.70 -4.72
CA PHE A 24 -1.79 -14.65 -5.16
C PHE A 24 -1.20 -15.50 -4.03
N GLY A 25 -1.77 -15.43 -2.83
CA GLY A 25 -1.32 -16.24 -1.68
C GLY A 25 0.12 -16.00 -1.26
N GLY A 26 0.63 -14.77 -1.42
CA GLY A 26 2.00 -14.39 -1.05
C GLY A 26 3.08 -14.73 -2.07
N SER A 27 2.76 -15.49 -3.12
CA SER A 27 3.75 -15.89 -4.16
C SER A 27 3.89 -14.85 -5.28
N GLY A 28 3.04 -13.84 -5.27
CA GLY A 28 2.89 -12.88 -6.37
C GLY A 28 2.28 -13.47 -7.64
N PRO A 29 2.01 -12.64 -8.67
CA PRO A 29 1.38 -13.08 -9.90
C PRO A 29 2.27 -14.04 -10.70
N GLY A 30 1.71 -15.18 -11.09
CA GLY A 30 2.35 -16.16 -11.95
C GLY A 30 2.45 -15.69 -13.42
N PRO A 31 3.19 -16.44 -14.26
CA PRO A 31 3.43 -16.05 -15.68
C PRO A 31 2.14 -15.81 -16.48
N GLU A 32 1.10 -16.59 -16.26
CA GLU A 32 -0.19 -16.45 -16.97
C GLU A 32 -0.87 -15.12 -16.62
N VAL A 33 -0.85 -14.71 -15.35
CA VAL A 33 -1.39 -13.42 -14.92
C VAL A 33 -0.56 -12.30 -15.51
N LEU A 34 0.77 -12.40 -15.43
CA LEU A 34 1.70 -11.37 -15.92
C LEU A 34 1.55 -11.11 -17.43
N SER A 35 1.31 -12.16 -18.21
CA SER A 35 1.09 -12.02 -19.67
C SER A 35 -0.24 -11.34 -20.02
N GLY A 36 -1.22 -11.39 -19.12
CA GLY A 36 -2.55 -10.78 -19.29
C GLY A 36 -2.71 -9.41 -18.61
N LEU A 37 -1.66 -8.89 -17.93
CA LEU A 37 -1.73 -7.58 -17.29
C LEU A 37 -1.66 -6.46 -18.33
N ASP A 38 -2.63 -5.56 -18.28
CA ASP A 38 -2.61 -4.31 -19.04
C ASP A 38 -1.98 -3.17 -18.23
N VAL A 39 -2.18 -3.17 -16.91
CA VAL A 39 -1.75 -2.09 -16.01
C VAL A 39 -1.18 -2.66 -14.72
N ILE A 40 -0.07 -2.08 -14.28
CA ILE A 40 0.46 -2.20 -12.93
C ILE A 40 0.35 -0.82 -12.30
N ALA A 41 -0.49 -0.67 -11.27
CA ALA A 41 -0.72 0.60 -10.58
C ALA A 41 -0.08 0.57 -9.19
N LEU A 42 0.95 1.39 -9.00
CA LEU A 42 1.56 1.64 -7.70
C LEU A 42 0.99 2.95 -7.13
N LEU A 43 0.39 2.85 -5.97
CA LEU A 43 -0.20 4.00 -5.28
C LEU A 43 0.78 4.57 -4.25
N GLY A 44 0.72 5.89 -4.05
CA GLY A 44 1.60 6.64 -3.16
C GLY A 44 1.62 6.08 -1.74
N ASN A 45 2.84 5.78 -1.26
CA ASN A 45 3.12 5.26 0.07
C ASN A 45 4.63 5.35 0.39
N GLN A 46 5.01 5.12 1.65
CA GLN A 46 6.40 5.21 2.09
C GLN A 46 7.21 3.92 1.93
N VAL A 47 6.58 2.78 1.57
CA VAL A 47 7.20 1.45 1.60
C VAL A 47 7.93 1.17 0.29
N ILE A 48 9.25 1.26 0.29
CA ILE A 48 10.09 1.09 -0.92
C ILE A 48 9.92 -0.27 -1.57
N ALA A 49 9.62 -1.31 -0.79
CA ALA A 49 9.42 -2.65 -1.33
C ALA A 49 8.29 -2.71 -2.37
N THR A 50 7.25 -1.86 -2.23
CA THR A 50 6.15 -1.79 -3.21
C THR A 50 6.62 -1.23 -4.54
N LEU A 51 7.46 -0.19 -4.53
CA LEU A 51 8.07 0.37 -5.74
C LEU A 51 8.98 -0.67 -6.43
N LYS A 52 9.83 -1.34 -5.65
CA LYS A 52 10.71 -2.40 -6.18
C LYS A 52 9.88 -3.49 -6.86
N ALA A 53 8.84 -3.99 -6.17
CA ALA A 53 7.97 -5.02 -6.72
C ALA A 53 7.24 -4.57 -7.98
N ALA A 54 6.68 -3.35 -8.01
CA ALA A 54 6.03 -2.80 -9.20
C ALA A 54 6.98 -2.75 -10.41
N CYS A 55 8.24 -2.30 -10.22
CA CYS A 55 9.24 -2.26 -11.26
C CYS A 55 9.68 -3.67 -11.72
N GLU A 56 9.85 -4.61 -10.80
CA GLU A 56 10.18 -6.01 -11.13
C GLU A 56 9.05 -6.70 -11.90
N LEU A 57 7.80 -6.48 -11.49
CA LEU A 57 6.62 -6.96 -12.21
C LEU A 57 6.52 -6.35 -13.61
N MET A 58 6.77 -5.04 -13.75
CA MET A 58 6.78 -4.35 -15.03
C MET A 58 7.81 -4.94 -16.00
N ARG A 59 9.00 -5.29 -15.51
CA ARG A 59 10.05 -5.95 -16.33
C ARG A 59 9.69 -7.35 -16.81
N ARG A 60 8.77 -8.02 -16.09
CA ARG A 60 8.27 -9.37 -16.40
C ARG A 60 6.98 -9.37 -17.22
N SER A 61 6.30 -8.23 -17.30
CA SER A 61 5.00 -8.08 -17.98
C SER A 61 5.20 -7.42 -19.34
N LEU A 62 4.99 -8.18 -20.41
CA LEU A 62 5.15 -7.67 -21.77
C LEU A 62 3.96 -6.77 -22.15
N GLY A 63 4.22 -5.50 -22.40
CA GLY A 63 3.22 -4.55 -22.90
C GLY A 63 2.34 -3.90 -21.85
N ALA A 64 2.54 -4.17 -20.56
CA ALA A 64 1.82 -3.48 -19.50
C ALA A 64 2.22 -1.99 -19.40
N THR A 65 1.31 -1.18 -18.88
CA THR A 65 1.56 0.22 -18.52
C THR A 65 1.80 0.32 -17.01
N LEU A 66 2.89 0.96 -16.60
CA LEU A 66 3.14 1.27 -15.19
C LEU A 66 2.49 2.61 -14.85
N VAL A 67 1.48 2.59 -14.01
CA VAL A 67 0.87 3.79 -13.43
C VAL A 67 1.50 4.06 -12.08
N LEU A 68 2.16 5.20 -11.93
CA LEU A 68 2.70 5.69 -10.68
C LEU A 68 1.81 6.84 -10.21
N SER A 69 1.04 6.59 -9.15
CA SER A 69 0.03 7.52 -8.65
C SER A 69 0.32 7.92 -7.22
N GLY A 70 0.28 9.21 -6.93
CA GLY A 70 0.44 9.78 -5.60
C GLY A 70 0.96 11.22 -5.67
N GLY A 71 0.15 12.14 -5.15
CA GLY A 71 0.54 13.54 -4.98
C GLY A 71 1.40 13.75 -3.74
N ALA A 72 1.33 14.95 -3.17
CA ALA A 72 1.96 15.26 -1.90
C ALA A 72 0.99 15.00 -0.74
N GLY A 73 1.43 14.25 0.27
CA GLY A 73 0.64 13.87 1.43
C GLY A 73 1.49 13.59 2.67
N HIS A 74 0.87 12.97 3.67
CA HIS A 74 1.55 12.64 4.94
C HIS A 74 2.66 11.60 4.81
N SER A 75 2.63 10.75 3.78
CA SER A 75 3.67 9.75 3.49
C SER A 75 4.82 10.29 2.66
N THR A 76 4.68 11.44 2.01
CA THR A 76 5.68 12.01 1.09
C THR A 76 7.03 12.27 1.76
N PRO A 77 7.13 12.94 2.94
CA PRO A 77 8.41 13.11 3.62
C PRO A 77 9.02 11.78 4.06
N LEU A 78 8.18 10.83 4.48
CA LEU A 78 8.62 9.50 4.91
C LEU A 78 9.16 8.66 3.73
N LEU A 79 8.53 8.77 2.56
CA LEU A 79 9.04 8.16 1.33
C LEU A 79 10.41 8.73 0.96
N TYR A 80 10.55 10.06 0.99
CA TYR A 80 11.83 10.72 0.71
C TYR A 80 12.93 10.26 1.65
N ASP A 81 12.68 10.22 2.96
CA ASP A 81 13.63 9.75 3.95
C ASP A 81 14.00 8.27 3.76
N ASN A 82 13.02 7.42 3.49
CA ASN A 82 13.26 6.02 3.20
C ASN A 82 14.10 5.83 1.92
N LEU A 83 13.85 6.60 0.86
CA LEU A 83 14.68 6.58 -0.35
C LEU A 83 16.10 7.05 -0.05
N ARG A 84 16.26 8.12 0.71
CA ARG A 84 17.57 8.68 1.10
C ARG A 84 18.42 7.67 1.88
N LEU A 85 17.78 6.87 2.75
CA LEU A 85 18.45 5.89 3.62
C LEU A 85 18.62 4.50 2.96
N SER A 86 18.01 4.28 1.82
CA SER A 86 18.05 3.00 1.09
C SER A 86 19.22 2.92 0.09
N SER A 87 19.25 1.82 -0.66
CA SER A 87 20.15 1.66 -1.81
C SER A 87 19.94 2.71 -2.92
N TYR A 88 18.80 3.41 -2.91
CA TYR A 88 18.49 4.50 -3.85
C TYR A 88 18.96 5.88 -3.38
N GLY A 89 19.60 6.00 -2.21
CA GLY A 89 20.13 7.26 -1.68
C GLY A 89 21.11 7.97 -2.61
N GLY A 90 21.73 7.24 -3.54
CA GLY A 90 22.52 7.82 -4.63
C GLY A 90 21.73 8.79 -5.52
N LEU A 91 20.47 8.48 -5.82
CA LEU A 91 19.60 9.32 -6.65
C LEU A 91 19.23 10.63 -5.93
N VAL A 92 19.07 10.57 -4.60
CA VAL A 92 18.84 11.75 -3.77
C VAL A 92 20.08 12.67 -3.79
N ARG A 93 21.27 12.10 -3.60
CA ARG A 93 22.53 12.88 -3.65
C ARG A 93 22.79 13.52 -5.03
N GLN A 94 22.34 12.89 -6.09
CA GLN A 94 22.43 13.41 -7.46
C GLN A 94 21.32 14.43 -7.79
N GLY A 95 20.38 14.69 -6.88
CA GLY A 95 19.24 15.60 -7.11
C GLY A 95 18.17 15.07 -8.05
N LEU A 96 18.21 13.78 -8.41
CA LEU A 96 17.18 13.13 -9.23
C LEU A 96 15.91 12.86 -8.43
N VAL A 97 16.03 12.64 -7.12
CA VAL A 97 14.92 12.59 -6.17
C VAL A 97 15.07 13.76 -5.21
N ARG A 98 14.04 14.58 -5.07
CA ARG A 98 14.01 15.77 -4.22
C ARG A 98 12.83 15.75 -3.28
N GLU A 99 12.96 16.33 -2.10
CA GLU A 99 11.94 16.42 -1.06
C GLU A 99 10.66 17.14 -1.54
N THR A 100 10.80 18.05 -2.50
CA THR A 100 9.68 18.82 -3.06
C THR A 100 8.85 18.09 -4.12
N MET A 101 9.26 16.88 -4.50
CA MET A 101 8.55 16.06 -5.48
C MET A 101 7.32 15.39 -4.88
N ALA A 102 6.30 15.19 -5.70
CA ALA A 102 5.20 14.28 -5.40
C ALA A 102 5.68 12.81 -5.34
N GLU A 103 4.94 11.94 -4.67
CA GLU A 103 5.32 10.53 -4.52
C GLU A 103 5.48 9.83 -5.87
N ALA A 104 4.56 10.07 -6.80
CA ALA A 104 4.62 9.54 -8.17
C ALA A 104 5.86 10.01 -8.95
N GLU A 105 6.32 11.23 -8.72
CA GLU A 105 7.53 11.77 -9.36
C GLU A 105 8.81 11.12 -8.78
N MET A 106 8.86 10.92 -7.45
CA MET A 106 9.96 10.20 -6.80
C MET A 106 10.04 8.75 -7.31
N TYR A 107 8.88 8.07 -7.42
CA TYR A 107 8.79 6.72 -7.97
C TYR A 107 9.29 6.67 -9.41
N THR A 108 8.89 7.64 -10.23
CA THR A 108 9.32 7.72 -11.64
C THR A 108 10.83 7.86 -11.75
N ALA A 109 11.43 8.73 -10.95
CA ALA A 109 12.88 8.91 -10.94
C ALA A 109 13.62 7.60 -10.60
N VAL A 110 13.14 6.85 -9.60
CA VAL A 110 13.73 5.55 -9.23
C VAL A 110 13.46 4.49 -10.30
N ALA A 111 12.23 4.40 -10.83
CA ALA A 111 11.86 3.41 -11.85
C ALA A 111 12.73 3.55 -13.11
N GLN A 112 12.98 4.78 -13.55
CA GLN A 112 13.81 5.05 -14.73
C GLN A 112 15.30 4.85 -14.44
N ALA A 113 15.82 5.42 -13.34
CA ALA A 113 17.27 5.42 -13.09
C ALA A 113 17.79 4.07 -12.57
N ALA A 114 17.04 3.37 -11.72
CA ALA A 114 17.49 2.14 -11.09
C ALA A 114 16.97 0.87 -11.76
N PHE A 115 15.78 0.92 -12.37
CA PHE A 115 15.15 -0.25 -12.99
C PHE A 115 15.11 -0.17 -14.53
N HIS A 116 15.53 0.96 -15.11
CA HIS A 116 15.55 1.20 -16.56
C HIS A 116 14.17 1.03 -17.22
N ILE A 117 13.10 1.38 -16.51
CA ILE A 117 11.76 1.33 -17.09
C ILE A 117 11.62 2.47 -18.10
N PRO A 118 11.24 2.16 -19.37
CA PRO A 118 11.13 3.17 -20.41
C PRO A 118 10.06 4.23 -20.07
N ALA A 119 10.37 5.51 -20.31
CA ALA A 119 9.43 6.61 -20.04
C ALA A 119 8.07 6.42 -20.74
N GLY A 120 8.06 5.88 -21.96
CA GLY A 120 6.85 5.64 -22.74
C GLY A 120 5.91 4.57 -22.17
N SER A 121 6.40 3.75 -21.21
CA SER A 121 5.58 2.75 -20.50
C SER A 121 5.11 3.21 -19.11
N ILE A 122 5.47 4.43 -18.69
CA ILE A 122 5.06 5.02 -17.41
C ILE A 122 3.99 6.10 -17.64
N LEU A 123 2.92 6.05 -16.86
CA LEU A 123 1.97 7.15 -16.67
C LEU A 123 2.09 7.67 -15.25
N ILE A 124 2.14 9.00 -15.09
CA ILE A 124 2.37 9.67 -13.81
C ILE A 124 1.10 10.40 -13.42
N GLU A 125 0.59 10.10 -12.24
CA GLU A 125 -0.50 10.82 -11.60
C GLU A 125 0.01 11.43 -10.28
N SER A 126 0.21 12.73 -10.22
CA SER A 126 0.84 13.43 -9.10
C SER A 126 -0.07 14.45 -8.40
N ARG A 127 -1.39 14.43 -8.65
CA ARG A 127 -2.34 15.41 -8.11
C ARG A 127 -3.22 14.87 -6.99
N SER A 128 -3.32 13.57 -6.88
CA SER A 128 -4.18 12.90 -5.90
C SER A 128 -3.74 13.18 -4.46
N ARG A 129 -4.73 13.32 -3.56
CA ARG A 129 -4.54 13.60 -2.13
C ARG A 129 -5.13 12.51 -1.22
N ASN A 130 -5.77 11.51 -1.80
CA ASN A 130 -6.41 10.40 -1.10
C ASN A 130 -6.59 9.19 -2.03
N SER A 131 -6.97 8.04 -1.45
CA SER A 131 -7.07 6.78 -2.20
C SER A 131 -8.11 6.80 -3.33
N ALA A 132 -9.22 7.54 -3.17
CA ALA A 132 -10.24 7.64 -4.22
C ALA A 132 -9.74 8.49 -5.39
N GLU A 133 -9.04 9.58 -5.11
CA GLU A 133 -8.40 10.39 -6.15
C GLU A 133 -7.28 9.62 -6.86
N ASN A 134 -6.47 8.82 -6.13
CA ASN A 134 -5.48 7.93 -6.74
C ASN A 134 -6.12 7.04 -7.80
N ALA A 135 -7.22 6.35 -7.45
CA ALA A 135 -7.91 5.47 -8.38
C ALA A 135 -8.55 6.23 -9.55
N ARG A 136 -9.35 7.25 -9.24
CA ARG A 136 -10.09 8.02 -10.25
C ARG A 136 -9.18 8.71 -11.25
N PHE A 137 -8.13 9.39 -10.78
CA PHE A 137 -7.21 10.11 -11.67
C PHE A 137 -6.33 9.13 -12.46
N SER A 138 -5.96 7.98 -11.88
CA SER A 138 -5.24 6.93 -12.61
C SER A 138 -6.09 6.33 -13.74
N LEU A 139 -7.37 6.05 -13.49
CA LEU A 139 -8.28 5.58 -14.53
C LEU A 139 -8.46 6.65 -15.63
N GLN A 140 -8.53 7.93 -15.25
CA GLN A 140 -8.64 9.03 -16.21
C GLN A 140 -7.41 9.16 -17.10
N ILE A 141 -6.19 9.15 -16.54
CA ILE A 141 -4.96 9.25 -17.36
C ILE A 141 -4.75 8.03 -18.25
N LEU A 142 -5.17 6.84 -17.83
CA LEU A 142 -5.18 5.63 -18.68
C LEU A 142 -6.09 5.81 -19.89
N LYS A 143 -7.29 6.33 -19.66
CA LYS A 143 -8.26 6.63 -20.72
C LYS A 143 -7.73 7.70 -21.68
N ASP A 144 -7.22 8.82 -21.15
CA ASP A 144 -6.70 9.95 -21.95
C ASP A 144 -5.49 9.51 -22.80
N ALA A 145 -4.66 8.61 -22.28
CA ALA A 145 -3.53 8.04 -23.01
C ALA A 145 -3.92 6.86 -23.92
N ASN A 146 -5.21 6.55 -24.04
CA ASN A 146 -5.75 5.43 -24.81
C ASN A 146 -5.04 4.09 -24.47
N ARG A 147 -4.79 3.87 -23.18
CA ARG A 147 -4.15 2.63 -22.70
C ARG A 147 -5.19 1.57 -22.43
N ARG A 148 -4.86 0.31 -22.80
CA ARG A 148 -5.67 -0.85 -22.44
C ARG A 148 -5.70 -1.01 -20.92
N GLN A 149 -6.85 -1.34 -20.34
CA GLN A 149 -7.07 -1.41 -18.90
C GLN A 149 -8.07 -2.50 -18.48
N ARG A 150 -8.04 -3.64 -19.16
CA ARG A 150 -8.95 -4.77 -18.83
C ARG A 150 -8.52 -5.49 -17.56
N THR A 151 -7.21 -5.57 -17.31
CA THR A 151 -6.65 -6.22 -16.12
C THR A 151 -5.66 -5.28 -15.46
N ILE A 152 -5.99 -4.82 -14.25
CA ILE A 152 -5.23 -3.86 -13.46
C ILE A 152 -4.75 -4.53 -12.20
N LEU A 153 -3.43 -4.53 -11.95
CA LEU A 153 -2.82 -4.98 -10.71
C LEU A 153 -2.51 -3.77 -9.83
N VAL A 154 -3.08 -3.72 -8.65
CA VAL A 154 -2.90 -2.60 -7.70
C VAL A 154 -1.94 -3.02 -6.59
N LEU A 155 -0.89 -2.20 -6.39
CA LEU A 155 0.07 -2.29 -5.30
C LEU A 155 -0.02 -1.04 -4.41
N GLN A 156 -0.04 -1.27 -3.11
CA GLN A 156 -0.06 -0.23 -2.09
C GLN A 156 0.73 -0.70 -0.86
N ASP A 157 0.96 0.19 0.11
CA ASP A 157 1.38 -0.16 1.46
C ASP A 157 0.52 -1.35 1.97
N PRO A 158 1.11 -2.47 2.40
CA PRO A 158 0.36 -3.65 2.83
C PRO A 158 -0.70 -3.36 3.89
N THR A 159 -0.47 -2.34 4.74
CA THR A 159 -1.47 -1.94 5.76
C THR A 159 -2.71 -1.30 5.13
N MET A 160 -2.59 -0.71 3.96
CA MET A 160 -3.64 0.01 3.24
C MET A 160 -4.19 -0.77 2.04
N GLN A 161 -3.59 -1.90 1.69
CA GLN A 161 -3.85 -2.63 0.44
C GLN A 161 -5.33 -2.99 0.27
N ARG A 162 -5.99 -3.55 1.31
CA ARG A 162 -7.41 -3.93 1.24
C ARG A 162 -8.31 -2.75 0.95
N ARG A 163 -8.15 -1.64 1.66
CA ARG A 163 -8.97 -0.45 1.43
C ARG A 163 -8.72 0.15 0.06
N SER A 164 -7.48 0.22 -0.36
CA SER A 164 -7.12 0.75 -1.68
C SER A 164 -7.71 -0.09 -2.81
N MET A 165 -7.69 -1.42 -2.68
CA MET A 165 -8.32 -2.32 -3.64
C MET A 165 -9.83 -2.08 -3.75
N ILE A 166 -10.54 -2.00 -2.61
CA ILE A 166 -11.98 -1.76 -2.59
C ILE A 166 -12.31 -0.40 -3.20
N THR A 167 -11.50 0.62 -2.90
CA THR A 167 -11.65 1.96 -3.46
C THR A 167 -11.45 1.95 -4.98
N TRP A 168 -10.44 1.23 -5.49
CA TRP A 168 -10.20 1.10 -6.92
C TRP A 168 -11.34 0.40 -7.64
N ALA A 169 -11.84 -0.71 -7.09
CA ALA A 169 -12.97 -1.42 -7.66
C ALA A 169 -14.22 -0.53 -7.77
N ARG A 170 -14.50 0.24 -6.71
CA ARG A 170 -15.59 1.22 -6.70
C ARG A 170 -15.41 2.34 -7.73
N GLU A 171 -14.23 2.95 -7.80
CA GLU A 171 -13.98 4.05 -8.77
C GLU A 171 -14.01 3.51 -10.22
N ALA A 172 -13.58 2.29 -10.46
CA ALA A 172 -13.70 1.64 -11.76
C ALA A 172 -15.18 1.42 -12.14
N GLU A 173 -16.01 0.95 -11.21
CA GLU A 173 -17.46 0.80 -11.40
C GLU A 173 -18.13 2.13 -11.71
N ILE A 174 -17.82 3.20 -10.93
CA ILE A 174 -18.33 4.55 -11.15
C ILE A 174 -17.93 5.10 -12.53
N ALA A 175 -16.72 4.77 -12.99
CA ALA A 175 -16.21 5.16 -14.30
C ALA A 175 -16.82 4.31 -15.46
N GLY A 176 -17.67 3.34 -15.16
CA GLY A 176 -18.23 2.40 -16.13
C GLY A 176 -17.19 1.46 -16.76
N SER A 177 -16.12 1.16 -16.03
CA SER A 177 -15.06 0.26 -16.46
C SER A 177 -15.41 -1.18 -16.08
N ASP A 178 -15.21 -2.10 -17.01
CA ASP A 178 -15.29 -3.55 -16.82
C ASP A 178 -13.94 -4.19 -16.43
N ALA A 179 -12.99 -3.36 -15.99
CA ALA A 179 -11.66 -3.80 -15.63
C ALA A 179 -11.68 -4.80 -14.47
N ARG A 180 -10.99 -5.92 -14.64
CA ARG A 180 -10.66 -6.83 -13.57
C ARG A 180 -9.53 -6.23 -12.75
N VAL A 181 -9.82 -5.83 -11.53
CA VAL A 181 -8.83 -5.26 -10.59
C VAL A 181 -8.33 -6.36 -9.68
N LEU A 182 -7.01 -6.53 -9.64
CA LEU A 182 -6.30 -7.53 -8.84
C LEU A 182 -5.49 -6.83 -7.76
N SER A 183 -5.36 -7.48 -6.61
CA SER A 183 -4.64 -6.99 -5.43
C SER A 183 -3.34 -7.75 -5.23
N HIS A 184 -2.23 -7.04 -5.00
CA HIS A 184 -0.98 -7.66 -4.62
C HIS A 184 -0.35 -6.93 -3.42
N ALA A 185 -0.45 -7.55 -2.24
CA ALA A 185 0.34 -7.19 -1.09
C ALA A 185 1.74 -7.82 -1.23
N VAL A 186 2.77 -6.99 -1.34
CA VAL A 186 4.14 -7.42 -1.59
C VAL A 186 4.69 -8.33 -0.48
N PHE A 187 4.19 -8.12 0.73
CA PHE A 187 4.44 -8.94 1.92
C PHE A 187 3.34 -8.72 2.96
N VAL A 188 3.24 -9.62 3.92
CA VAL A 188 2.38 -9.45 5.09
C VAL A 188 3.25 -8.96 6.24
N PRO A 189 3.05 -7.72 6.75
CA PRO A 189 3.80 -7.24 7.91
C PRO A 189 3.51 -8.08 9.15
N ALA A 190 4.55 -8.37 9.93
CA ALA A 190 4.42 -9.12 11.18
C ALA A 190 5.20 -8.43 12.31
N VAL A 191 4.79 -8.69 13.54
CA VAL A 191 5.50 -8.31 14.75
C VAL A 191 5.70 -9.53 15.66
N GLU A 192 6.76 -9.48 16.46
CA GLU A 192 7.10 -10.51 17.44
C GLU A 192 7.46 -9.89 18.79
N PRO A 193 7.38 -10.65 19.90
CA PRO A 193 7.85 -10.17 21.20
C PRO A 193 9.35 -9.90 21.17
N GLY A 194 9.77 -8.71 21.60
CA GLY A 194 11.18 -8.40 21.85
C GLY A 194 11.66 -8.91 23.21
N LEU A 195 12.98 -8.95 23.40
CA LEU A 195 13.59 -9.34 24.68
C LEU A 195 13.27 -8.39 25.83
N ASP A 196 12.95 -7.15 25.49
CA ASP A 196 12.50 -6.10 26.41
C ASP A 196 11.02 -6.18 26.77
N GLY A 197 10.30 -7.17 26.20
CA GLY A 197 8.87 -7.35 26.38
C GLY A 197 8.02 -6.41 25.52
N MET A 198 8.64 -5.62 24.60
CA MET A 198 7.94 -4.76 23.66
C MET A 198 7.77 -5.46 22.30
N PRO A 199 6.72 -5.11 21.51
CA PRO A 199 6.60 -5.61 20.15
C PRO A 199 7.71 -5.02 19.25
N ARG A 200 8.28 -5.88 18.39
CA ARG A 200 9.27 -5.47 17.40
C ARG A 200 8.98 -6.13 16.04
N PHE A 201 9.54 -5.60 14.99
CA PHE A 201 9.56 -6.29 13.71
C PHE A 201 10.58 -7.44 13.74
N PRO A 202 10.28 -8.60 13.12
CA PRO A 202 11.24 -9.69 12.98
C PRO A 202 12.51 -9.24 12.26
N ALA A 203 13.65 -9.84 12.64
CA ALA A 203 14.90 -9.62 11.95
C ALA A 203 14.78 -10.01 10.47
N GLY A 204 15.15 -9.11 9.55
CA GLY A 204 15.02 -9.34 8.11
C GLY A 204 13.70 -8.88 7.49
N GLN A 205 12.72 -8.44 8.28
CA GLN A 205 11.59 -7.71 7.74
C GLN A 205 12.07 -6.37 7.19
N VAL A 206 11.47 -5.94 6.10
CA VAL A 206 11.92 -4.87 5.20
C VAL A 206 12.33 -3.61 5.97
N GLN A 207 13.62 -3.28 5.91
CA GLN A 207 14.15 -2.02 6.45
C GLN A 207 13.53 -0.82 5.70
N GLY A 208 13.32 0.29 6.41
CA GLY A 208 12.81 1.53 5.80
C GLY A 208 11.32 1.46 5.47
N THR A 209 10.52 0.73 6.26
CA THR A 209 9.06 0.71 6.12
C THR A 209 8.40 1.72 7.06
N TRP A 210 8.24 1.35 8.32
CA TRP A 210 7.56 2.13 9.36
C TRP A 210 8.35 2.09 10.67
N THR A 211 8.16 3.10 11.52
CA THR A 211 8.36 2.92 12.96
C THR A 211 7.22 2.04 13.51
N MET A 212 7.42 1.41 14.67
CA MET A 212 6.37 0.61 15.31
C MET A 212 5.12 1.45 15.59
N GLU A 213 5.30 2.68 16.09
CA GLU A 213 4.23 3.64 16.30
C GLU A 213 3.41 3.89 15.04
N ARG A 214 4.09 4.22 13.93
CA ARG A 214 3.44 4.47 12.64
C ARG A 214 2.68 3.25 12.14
N PHE A 215 3.29 2.07 12.25
CA PHE A 215 2.67 0.81 11.84
C PHE A 215 1.37 0.53 12.61
N LEU A 216 1.41 0.62 13.95
CA LEU A 216 0.23 0.42 14.79
C LEU A 216 -0.87 1.45 14.49
N ALA A 217 -0.49 2.73 14.33
CA ALA A 217 -1.43 3.77 13.94
C ALA A 217 -2.09 3.50 12.58
N LEU A 218 -1.34 2.98 11.61
CA LEU A 218 -1.87 2.61 10.30
C LEU A 218 -2.86 1.45 10.40
N ILE A 219 -2.47 0.31 10.99
CA ILE A 219 -3.35 -0.86 11.04
C ILE A 219 -4.64 -0.59 11.84
N LEU A 220 -4.55 0.11 12.98
CA LEU A 220 -5.74 0.50 13.74
C LEU A 220 -6.61 1.49 12.96
N GLY A 221 -5.98 2.47 12.32
CA GLY A 221 -6.69 3.44 11.49
C GLY A 221 -7.39 2.79 10.29
N GLU A 222 -6.77 1.82 9.64
CA GLU A 222 -7.34 1.15 8.47
C GLU A 222 -8.48 0.20 8.84
N VAL A 223 -8.35 -0.60 9.91
CA VAL A 223 -9.46 -1.42 10.40
C VAL A 223 -10.66 -0.53 10.77
N ARG A 224 -10.42 0.62 11.46
CA ARG A 224 -11.49 1.57 11.76
C ARG A 224 -12.17 2.10 10.49
N ARG A 225 -11.41 2.46 9.47
CA ARG A 225 -11.94 2.99 8.20
C ARG A 225 -12.79 1.96 7.43
N LEU A 226 -12.42 0.68 7.51
CA LEU A 226 -13.17 -0.40 6.84
C LEU A 226 -14.52 -0.71 7.51
N ARG A 227 -14.73 -0.27 8.75
CA ARG A 227 -16.00 -0.54 9.47
C ARG A 227 -17.18 0.18 8.82
N ASP A 228 -18.33 -0.46 8.92
CA ASP A 228 -19.62 0.10 8.51
C ASP A 228 -20.40 0.58 9.72
N ASP A 229 -19.89 1.62 10.35
CA ASP A 229 -20.51 2.34 11.47
C ASP A 229 -20.21 3.84 11.38
N GLU A 230 -20.72 4.63 12.33
CA GLU A 230 -20.57 6.09 12.38
C GLU A 230 -19.12 6.59 12.29
N ASN A 231 -18.13 5.79 12.71
CA ASN A 231 -16.72 6.12 12.72
C ASN A 231 -15.95 5.57 11.50
N GLY A 232 -16.61 4.76 10.68
CA GLY A 232 -16.05 4.11 9.50
C GLY A 232 -16.36 4.82 8.19
N TYR A 233 -15.93 4.17 7.10
CA TYR A 233 -16.11 4.67 5.74
C TYR A 233 -17.21 3.92 4.98
N GLY A 234 -17.84 2.92 5.60
CA GLY A 234 -18.97 2.19 5.04
C GLY A 234 -20.23 3.05 4.90
N PRO A 235 -21.32 2.47 4.35
CA PRO A 235 -22.59 3.17 4.10
C PRO A 235 -23.22 3.82 5.33
N ARG A 236 -23.06 3.20 6.52
CA ARG A 236 -23.59 3.75 7.79
C ARG A 236 -22.69 4.81 8.43
N GLY A 237 -21.53 5.08 7.82
CA GLY A 237 -20.60 6.11 8.26
C GLY A 237 -20.45 7.20 7.19
N ARG A 238 -19.25 7.32 6.62
CA ARG A 238 -18.91 8.37 5.64
C ARG A 238 -19.30 8.06 4.20
N SER A 239 -19.80 6.86 3.90
CA SER A 239 -20.18 6.40 2.56
C SER A 239 -19.07 6.51 1.51
N PHE A 240 -17.81 6.42 1.93
CA PHE A 240 -16.66 6.42 1.02
C PHE A 240 -16.37 5.04 0.43
N LEU A 241 -16.81 3.98 1.12
CA LEU A 241 -16.65 2.59 0.71
C LEU A 241 -18.01 1.88 0.68
N PRO A 242 -18.17 0.82 -0.09
CA PRO A 242 -19.28 -0.11 0.09
C PRO A 242 -19.18 -0.79 1.47
N HIS A 243 -20.22 -1.53 1.86
CA HIS A 243 -20.13 -2.39 3.04
C HIS A 243 -18.97 -3.39 2.88
N VAL A 244 -18.16 -3.52 3.91
CA VAL A 244 -17.03 -4.45 3.96
C VAL A 244 -17.23 -5.38 5.14
N GLU A 245 -17.34 -6.68 4.86
CA GLU A 245 -17.38 -7.68 5.92
C GLU A 245 -16.00 -7.80 6.57
N ILE A 246 -15.93 -7.53 7.87
CA ILE A 246 -14.72 -7.71 8.67
C ILE A 246 -14.94 -8.91 9.58
N PRO A 247 -14.14 -9.98 9.48
CA PRO A 247 -14.29 -11.16 10.33
C PRO A 247 -14.25 -10.81 11.81
N GLU A 248 -15.15 -11.39 12.61
CA GLU A 248 -15.22 -11.11 14.05
C GLU A 248 -13.87 -11.27 14.77
N PRO A 249 -13.01 -12.27 14.47
CA PRO A 249 -11.70 -12.36 15.10
C PRO A 249 -10.79 -11.14 14.84
N VAL A 250 -10.97 -10.45 13.71
CA VAL A 250 -10.22 -9.21 13.38
C VAL A 250 -10.75 -8.05 14.22
N ILE A 251 -12.08 -7.94 14.35
CA ILE A 251 -12.73 -6.91 15.20
C ILE A 251 -12.35 -7.09 16.66
N GLU A 252 -12.33 -8.32 17.16
CA GLU A 252 -11.90 -8.61 18.53
C GLU A 252 -10.42 -8.26 18.74
N SER A 253 -9.54 -8.59 17.78
CA SER A 253 -8.15 -8.22 17.84
C SER A 253 -7.98 -6.70 17.86
N TYR A 254 -8.72 -5.98 17.02
CA TYR A 254 -8.74 -4.51 17.00
C TYR A 254 -9.12 -3.93 18.38
N LYS A 255 -10.19 -4.44 19.01
CA LYS A 255 -10.65 -3.99 20.34
C LYS A 255 -9.56 -4.21 21.40
N ARG A 256 -8.93 -5.42 21.43
CA ARG A 256 -7.88 -5.75 22.39
C ARG A 256 -6.63 -4.90 22.22
N VAL A 257 -6.15 -4.73 20.98
CA VAL A 257 -4.97 -3.89 20.70
C VAL A 257 -5.23 -2.44 21.07
N LEU A 258 -6.42 -1.91 20.75
CA LEU A 258 -6.79 -0.53 21.09
C LEU A 258 -6.80 -0.30 22.61
N ALA A 259 -7.25 -1.28 23.41
CA ALA A 259 -7.31 -1.22 24.86
C ALA A 259 -5.97 -1.55 25.56
N SER A 260 -4.97 -2.05 24.83
CA SER A 260 -3.71 -2.51 25.41
C SER A 260 -2.81 -1.34 25.83
N ARG A 261 -2.13 -1.51 26.97
CA ARG A 261 -1.08 -0.58 27.41
C ARG A 261 0.11 -0.55 26.46
N LEU A 262 0.41 -1.65 25.75
CA LEU A 262 1.47 -1.73 24.75
C LEU A 262 1.21 -0.79 23.57
N ASN A 263 -0.05 -0.59 23.18
CA ASN A 263 -0.42 0.41 22.19
C ASN A 263 -0.11 1.83 22.69
N ALA A 264 -0.44 2.15 23.94
CA ALA A 264 -0.19 3.47 24.53
C ALA A 264 1.31 3.80 24.70
N VAL A 265 2.17 2.79 24.85
CA VAL A 265 3.62 2.96 24.95
C VAL A 265 4.29 3.05 23.58
N ALA A 266 3.79 2.30 22.60
CA ALA A 266 4.30 2.32 21.23
C ALA A 266 3.91 3.60 20.45
N VAL A 267 2.96 4.39 20.98
CA VAL A 267 2.46 5.65 20.38
C VAL A 267 3.10 6.89 21.03
N ARG A 268 4.07 6.71 21.94
CA ARG A 268 4.89 7.78 22.52
C ARG A 268 6.28 7.80 21.91
#